data_79d9f63e93d377747fc3504703d29bfb
#
_entry.id   79d9f63e93d377747fc3504703d29bfb
#
_cell.length_a   1.000
_cell.length_b   1.000
_cell.length_c   1.000
_cell.angle_alpha   90.00
_cell.angle_beta   90.00
_cell.angle_gamma   90.00
#
_symmetry.space_group_name_H-M   'P 1'
#
loop_
_entity.id
_entity.type
_entity.pdbx_description
1 polymer ?
#
loop_
_entity_poly.entity_id
_entity_poly.type
_entity_poly.pdbx_seq_one_letter_code
_entity_poly.pdbx_strand_id
1 'polypeptide(L)'
;AQAQNAYRTNKDISYVSGSETDTYRQERCKLDIYYPENKKDFSTIVWFHGGGMEGGNKFIPKELREQGFAVVAVNYRLSPKAKNPAYIEDAAEAVAWVFKNIEKYGGRKDHIFVSGHSAGGYLSLILAMDKKYMAAYGADADSVAAYLPVSGQTVTHFTIRKERGLPDGIPVVDEYAPVNKARKETAPLVLITGDKHLEMAARYEENALLEAVLKSIGNKKVTLYEMQGFDHGQVLGPACRLIADYVKRFK
;
A
#
# COMPACT_ATOMS: atom_id res chain seq x y z
N ALA A 1 30.29 10.35 -18.05
CA ALA A 1 29.46 9.28 -17.47
C ALA A 1 28.87 9.77 -16.16
N GLN A 2 27.54 9.76 -16.02
CA GLN A 2 26.92 10.06 -14.74
C GLN A 2 27.23 8.92 -13.77
N ALA A 3 27.71 9.26 -12.58
CA ALA A 3 27.89 8.27 -11.53
C ALA A 3 26.54 7.63 -11.20
N GLN A 4 26.48 6.30 -11.18
CA GLN A 4 25.29 5.59 -10.74
C GLN A 4 25.07 5.86 -9.26
N ASN A 5 23.78 5.96 -8.86
CA ASN A 5 23.43 6.10 -7.46
C ASN A 5 23.87 4.86 -6.69
N ALA A 6 24.53 5.06 -5.54
CA ALA A 6 24.78 4.01 -4.58
C ALA A 6 23.54 3.85 -3.71
N TYR A 7 23.07 2.60 -3.52
CA TYR A 7 21.90 2.30 -2.70
C TYR A 7 22.30 1.63 -1.40
N ARG A 8 21.60 1.94 -0.35
CA ARG A 8 21.77 1.36 0.97
C ARG A 8 20.45 0.78 1.44
N THR A 9 20.51 -0.35 2.16
CA THR A 9 19.34 -0.92 2.83
C THR A 9 19.58 -0.94 4.32
N ASN A 10 18.74 -0.23 5.08
CA ASN A 10 18.69 -0.34 6.52
C ASN A 10 17.52 -1.26 6.86
N LYS A 11 17.82 -2.36 7.57
CA LYS A 11 16.84 -3.43 7.83
C LYS A 11 16.30 -3.38 9.25
N ASP A 12 15.08 -3.90 9.40
CA ASP A 12 14.45 -4.21 10.69
C ASP A 12 14.34 -3.00 11.62
N ILE A 13 13.94 -1.87 11.05
CA ILE A 13 13.68 -0.64 11.81
C ILE A 13 12.29 -0.73 12.41
N SER A 14 12.18 -0.61 13.73
CA SER A 14 10.88 -0.55 14.41
C SER A 14 10.17 0.75 14.07
N TYR A 15 8.88 0.65 13.68
CA TYR A 15 8.07 1.84 13.43
C TYR A 15 7.02 2.08 14.53
N VAL A 16 7.03 1.26 15.59
CA VAL A 16 6.12 1.42 16.73
C VAL A 16 6.80 2.22 17.85
N SER A 17 5.97 2.73 18.78
CA SER A 17 6.45 3.46 19.96
C SER A 17 7.39 2.59 20.79
N GLY A 18 8.43 3.21 21.37
CA GLY A 18 9.32 2.53 22.33
C GLY A 18 8.62 2.06 23.61
N SER A 19 7.41 2.58 23.89
CA SER A 19 6.58 2.19 25.02
C SER A 19 5.58 1.07 24.68
N GLU A 20 5.59 0.53 23.46
CA GLU A 20 4.71 -0.55 23.03
C GLU A 20 4.95 -1.81 23.90
N THR A 21 3.88 -2.41 24.41
CA THR A 21 3.93 -3.58 25.29
C THR A 21 3.49 -4.87 24.62
N ASP A 22 2.77 -4.80 23.49
CA ASP A 22 2.38 -5.98 22.70
C ASP A 22 3.62 -6.62 22.08
N THR A 23 3.97 -7.83 22.51
CA THR A 23 5.18 -8.52 22.06
C THR A 23 5.15 -8.86 20.58
N TYR A 24 4.00 -9.25 20.04
CA TYR A 24 3.87 -9.52 18.61
C TYR A 24 4.06 -8.24 17.78
N ARG A 25 3.49 -7.14 18.25
CA ARG A 25 3.64 -5.84 17.61
C ARG A 25 5.10 -5.37 17.62
N GLN A 26 5.79 -5.52 18.77
CA GLN A 26 7.22 -5.21 18.87
C GLN A 26 8.07 -6.04 17.92
N GLU A 27 7.77 -7.31 17.79
CA GLU A 27 8.51 -8.25 16.94
C GLU A 27 8.23 -8.03 15.45
N ARG A 28 6.94 -7.92 15.09
CA ARG A 28 6.52 -7.92 13.69
C ARG A 28 6.56 -6.54 13.05
N CYS A 29 6.28 -5.46 13.79
CA CYS A 29 6.13 -4.11 13.24
C CYS A 29 7.48 -3.46 12.95
N LYS A 30 8.14 -3.98 11.93
CA LYS A 30 9.45 -3.51 11.44
C LYS A 30 9.38 -3.24 9.95
N LEU A 31 10.23 -2.34 9.50
CA LEU A 31 10.36 -2.02 8.09
C LEU A 31 11.82 -2.01 7.66
N ASP A 32 12.04 -2.18 6.35
CA ASP A 32 13.34 -1.97 5.72
C ASP A 32 13.23 -0.72 4.86
N ILE A 33 14.26 0.09 4.86
CA ILE A 33 14.36 1.21 3.93
C ILE A 33 15.52 0.99 2.97
N TYR A 34 15.21 0.99 1.67
CA TYR A 34 16.14 0.92 0.55
C TYR A 34 16.15 2.29 -0.12
N TYR A 35 17.30 2.96 -0.17
CA TYR A 35 17.33 4.34 -0.62
C TYR A 35 18.65 4.71 -1.33
N PRO A 36 18.63 5.70 -2.26
CA PRO A 36 19.84 6.19 -2.92
C PRO A 36 20.64 7.05 -1.94
N GLU A 37 21.79 6.55 -1.49
CA GLU A 37 22.59 7.16 -0.43
C GLU A 37 23.21 8.50 -0.84
N ASN A 38 23.54 8.66 -2.12
CA ASN A 38 24.22 9.84 -2.66
C ASN A 38 23.28 10.83 -3.35
N LYS A 39 21.95 10.67 -3.16
CA LYS A 39 20.92 11.53 -3.74
C LYS A 39 20.11 12.18 -2.63
N LYS A 40 19.65 13.42 -2.85
CA LYS A 40 18.73 14.13 -1.96
C LYS A 40 17.41 14.40 -2.66
N ASP A 41 16.39 14.73 -1.88
CA ASP A 41 15.05 15.10 -2.36
C ASP A 41 14.40 14.00 -3.20
N PHE A 42 14.70 12.74 -2.86
CA PHE A 42 14.13 11.60 -3.58
C PHE A 42 12.70 11.31 -3.13
N SER A 43 11.93 10.72 -4.04
CA SER A 43 10.60 10.17 -3.76
C SER A 43 10.74 8.85 -3.01
N THR A 44 9.69 8.46 -2.29
CA THR A 44 9.67 7.22 -1.50
C THR A 44 8.37 6.46 -1.73
N ILE A 45 8.46 5.17 -1.97
CA ILE A 45 7.31 4.27 -2.04
C ILE A 45 7.25 3.46 -0.75
N VAL A 46 6.13 3.53 -0.03
CA VAL A 46 5.84 2.61 1.09
C VAL A 46 5.14 1.40 0.49
N TRP A 47 5.75 0.23 0.62
CA TRP A 47 5.30 -1.00 -0.02
C TRP A 47 4.81 -2.02 1.01
N PHE A 48 3.59 -2.51 0.81
CA PHE A 48 2.96 -3.56 1.63
C PHE A 48 2.86 -4.86 0.84
N HIS A 49 3.43 -5.94 1.39
CA HIS A 49 3.42 -7.27 0.76
C HIS A 49 2.04 -7.90 0.77
N GLY A 50 1.84 -8.90 -0.10
CA GLY A 50 0.65 -9.73 -0.13
C GLY A 50 0.72 -10.91 0.85
N GLY A 51 -0.16 -11.89 0.67
CA GLY A 51 -0.24 -13.08 1.52
C GLY A 51 -1.54 -13.16 2.31
N GLY A 52 -2.59 -12.46 1.87
CA GLY A 52 -3.94 -12.55 2.46
C GLY A 52 -4.03 -12.04 3.89
N MET A 53 -3.07 -11.27 4.37
CA MET A 53 -2.94 -10.86 5.78
C MET A 53 -2.80 -12.05 6.74
N GLU A 54 -2.45 -13.21 6.20
CA GLU A 54 -2.21 -14.43 6.98
C GLU A 54 -0.76 -14.92 6.84
N GLY A 55 -0.01 -14.40 5.87
CA GLY A 55 1.36 -14.79 5.59
C GLY A 55 2.13 -13.70 4.86
N GLY A 56 3.39 -14.01 4.55
CA GLY A 56 4.27 -13.11 3.83
C GLY A 56 5.20 -12.31 4.72
N ASN A 57 6.19 -11.71 4.08
CA ASN A 57 7.19 -10.87 4.74
C ASN A 57 7.52 -9.68 3.83
N LYS A 58 8.06 -8.64 4.45
CA LYS A 58 8.55 -7.46 3.73
C LYS A 58 9.61 -7.83 2.70
N PHE A 59 9.55 -7.21 1.56
CA PHE A 59 10.57 -7.34 0.50
C PHE A 59 10.55 -6.10 -0.37
N ILE A 60 11.66 -5.83 -1.04
CA ILE A 60 11.76 -4.75 -2.02
C ILE A 60 11.53 -5.37 -3.40
N PRO A 61 10.42 -5.03 -4.10
CA PRO A 61 10.22 -5.54 -5.46
C PRO A 61 11.41 -5.19 -6.37
N LYS A 62 11.88 -6.18 -7.12
CA LYS A 62 13.08 -6.00 -7.95
C LYS A 62 12.92 -4.88 -8.99
N GLU A 63 11.71 -4.70 -9.53
CA GLU A 63 11.41 -3.67 -10.52
C GLU A 63 11.43 -2.25 -9.93
N LEU A 64 11.39 -2.12 -8.59
CA LEU A 64 11.48 -0.83 -7.90
C LEU A 64 12.89 -0.51 -7.44
N ARG A 65 13.85 -1.42 -7.65
CA ARG A 65 15.25 -1.18 -7.28
C ARG A 65 15.96 -0.33 -8.32
N GLU A 66 16.89 0.49 -7.86
CA GLU A 66 17.80 1.27 -8.70
C GLU A 66 17.06 2.24 -9.64
N GLN A 67 15.94 2.80 -9.18
CA GLN A 67 15.10 3.70 -9.97
C GLN A 67 15.25 5.18 -9.59
N GLY A 68 16.13 5.51 -8.67
CA GLY A 68 16.35 6.89 -8.21
C GLY A 68 15.44 7.31 -7.08
N PHE A 69 14.62 6.43 -6.56
CA PHE A 69 13.75 6.68 -5.39
C PHE A 69 13.99 5.61 -4.32
N ALA A 70 13.45 5.86 -3.14
CA ALA A 70 13.49 4.92 -2.02
C ALA A 70 12.26 4.02 -2.01
N VAL A 71 12.43 2.82 -1.42
CA VAL A 71 11.32 1.90 -1.13
C VAL A 71 11.39 1.52 0.34
N VAL A 72 10.29 1.67 1.05
CA VAL A 72 10.13 1.25 2.43
C VAL A 72 9.23 0.01 2.44
N ALA A 73 9.80 -1.15 2.71
CA ALA A 73 9.07 -2.41 2.76
C ALA A 73 8.63 -2.70 4.20
N VAL A 74 7.36 -3.00 4.41
CA VAL A 74 6.74 -3.02 5.73
C VAL A 74 6.25 -4.42 6.09
N ASN A 75 6.61 -4.88 7.31
CA ASN A 75 5.94 -5.97 7.99
C ASN A 75 4.80 -5.42 8.85
N TYR A 76 3.65 -6.03 8.74
CA TYR A 76 2.46 -5.73 9.56
C TYR A 76 1.98 -7.03 10.22
N ARG A 77 1.31 -6.91 11.38
CA ARG A 77 0.81 -8.10 12.07
C ARG A 77 -0.17 -8.87 11.21
N LEU A 78 -0.15 -10.18 11.33
CA LEU A 78 -0.91 -11.10 10.50
C LEU A 78 -1.97 -11.85 11.31
N SER A 79 -3.08 -12.18 10.62
CA SER A 79 -4.12 -13.07 11.14
C SER A 79 -3.61 -14.52 11.13
N PRO A 80 -4.03 -15.37 12.06
CA PRO A 80 -4.96 -15.13 13.16
C PRO A 80 -4.30 -14.64 14.46
N LYS A 81 -2.97 -14.48 14.47
CA LYS A 81 -2.23 -14.06 15.67
C LYS A 81 -2.61 -12.62 16.07
N ALA A 82 -2.99 -11.81 15.10
CA ALA A 82 -3.67 -10.54 15.31
C ALA A 82 -4.93 -10.52 14.45
N LYS A 83 -5.92 -9.73 14.83
CA LYS A 83 -7.19 -9.64 14.13
C LYS A 83 -7.43 -8.22 13.64
N ASN A 84 -8.31 -8.09 12.63
CA ASN A 84 -8.75 -6.78 12.16
C ASN A 84 -9.22 -5.90 13.33
N PRO A 85 -8.81 -4.63 13.42
CA PRO A 85 -8.07 -3.85 12.43
C PRO A 85 -6.55 -3.74 12.66
N ALA A 86 -5.94 -4.64 13.41
CA ALA A 86 -4.52 -4.56 13.79
C ALA A 86 -3.59 -4.31 12.58
N TYR A 87 -3.76 -5.06 11.49
CA TYR A 87 -2.89 -4.92 10.31
C TYR A 87 -3.13 -3.58 9.60
N ILE A 88 -4.34 -3.03 9.63
CA ILE A 88 -4.62 -1.69 9.08
C ILE A 88 -3.94 -0.61 9.93
N GLU A 89 -4.04 -0.74 11.25
CA GLU A 89 -3.40 0.18 12.19
C GLU A 89 -1.88 0.16 12.02
N ASP A 90 -1.29 -1.02 11.87
CA ASP A 90 0.14 -1.16 11.63
C ASP A 90 0.56 -0.50 10.32
N ALA A 91 -0.20 -0.71 9.25
CA ALA A 91 0.06 -0.07 7.96
C ALA A 91 0.03 1.46 8.07
N ALA A 92 -0.97 1.99 8.78
CA ALA A 92 -1.10 3.43 9.03
C ALA A 92 0.10 3.98 9.81
N GLU A 93 0.52 3.28 10.86
CA GLU A 93 1.65 3.70 11.69
C GLU A 93 2.96 3.68 10.90
N ALA A 94 3.14 2.69 10.02
CA ALA A 94 4.31 2.62 9.15
C ALA A 94 4.38 3.82 8.20
N VAL A 95 3.27 4.19 7.55
CA VAL A 95 3.23 5.35 6.68
C VAL A 95 3.52 6.64 7.47
N ALA A 96 2.92 6.78 8.66
CA ALA A 96 3.19 7.91 9.54
C ALA A 96 4.67 7.98 9.94
N TRP A 97 5.30 6.84 10.18
CA TRP A 97 6.74 6.78 10.46
C TRP A 97 7.55 7.35 9.30
N VAL A 98 7.19 7.02 8.07
CA VAL A 98 7.89 7.52 6.87
C VAL A 98 7.77 9.03 6.79
N PHE A 99 6.60 9.60 7.00
CA PHE A 99 6.42 11.05 7.05
C PHE A 99 7.32 11.72 8.10
N LYS A 100 7.50 11.09 9.27
CA LYS A 100 8.29 11.64 10.36
C LYS A 100 9.80 11.51 10.14
N ASN A 101 10.25 10.52 9.37
CA ASN A 101 11.66 10.13 9.34
C ASN A 101 12.34 10.24 7.99
N ILE A 102 11.61 10.33 6.87
CA ILE A 102 12.22 10.20 5.54
C ILE A 102 13.21 11.31 5.23
N GLU A 103 13.04 12.51 5.79
CA GLU A 103 13.97 13.62 5.57
C GLU A 103 15.36 13.32 6.14
N LYS A 104 15.45 12.52 7.20
CA LYS A 104 16.73 12.10 7.78
C LYS A 104 17.55 11.24 6.80
N TYR A 105 16.87 10.61 5.85
CA TYR A 105 17.52 9.78 4.82
C TYR A 105 17.77 10.57 3.53
N GLY A 106 17.25 11.79 3.45
CA GLY A 106 17.38 12.64 2.28
C GLY A 106 16.14 12.68 1.37
N GLY A 107 15.04 12.05 1.77
CA GLY A 107 13.80 12.02 0.99
C GLY A 107 12.89 13.22 1.24
N ARG A 108 11.93 13.43 0.34
CA ARG A 108 10.95 14.53 0.42
C ARG A 108 9.68 14.03 1.10
N LYS A 109 9.15 14.80 2.05
CA LYS A 109 7.86 14.53 2.70
C LYS A 109 6.67 14.66 1.74
N ASP A 110 6.75 15.49 0.74
CA ASP A 110 5.66 15.73 -0.22
C ASP A 110 5.68 14.76 -1.40
N HIS A 111 6.60 13.81 -1.42
CA HIS A 111 6.73 12.78 -2.46
C HIS A 111 6.76 11.38 -1.83
N ILE A 112 5.78 11.09 -0.97
CA ILE A 112 5.58 9.78 -0.37
C ILE A 112 4.39 9.12 -1.07
N PHE A 113 4.62 7.93 -1.62
CA PHE A 113 3.63 7.12 -2.34
C PHE A 113 3.34 5.88 -1.51
N VAL A 114 2.12 5.38 -1.59
CA VAL A 114 1.71 4.16 -0.89
C VAL A 114 1.25 3.14 -1.91
N SER A 115 1.76 1.93 -1.81
CA SER A 115 1.46 0.85 -2.74
C SER A 115 1.55 -0.50 -2.04
N GLY A 116 1.11 -1.53 -2.71
CA GLY A 116 1.16 -2.90 -2.24
C GLY A 116 0.42 -3.82 -3.18
N HIS A 117 0.63 -5.12 -3.02
CA HIS A 117 0.04 -6.14 -3.87
C HIS A 117 -0.94 -7.00 -3.08
N SER A 118 -2.11 -7.27 -3.64
CA SER A 118 -3.13 -8.14 -3.06
C SER A 118 -3.58 -7.64 -1.67
N ALA A 119 -3.28 -8.34 -0.59
CA ALA A 119 -3.55 -7.85 0.77
C ALA A 119 -2.92 -6.47 1.01
N GLY A 120 -1.69 -6.26 0.51
CA GLY A 120 -1.03 -4.95 0.57
C GLY A 120 -1.75 -3.89 -0.26
N GLY A 121 -2.36 -4.30 -1.37
CA GLY A 121 -3.24 -3.43 -2.16
C GLY A 121 -4.48 -3.01 -1.38
N TYR A 122 -5.10 -3.94 -0.66
CA TYR A 122 -6.22 -3.63 0.23
C TYR A 122 -5.80 -2.62 1.31
N LEU A 123 -4.64 -2.83 1.95
CA LEU A 123 -4.14 -1.90 2.96
C LEU A 123 -3.96 -0.49 2.37
N SER A 124 -3.38 -0.39 1.18
CA SER A 124 -3.25 0.88 0.48
C SER A 124 -4.61 1.55 0.24
N LEU A 125 -5.60 0.76 -0.19
CA LEU A 125 -6.95 1.25 -0.47
C LEU A 125 -7.67 1.74 0.77
N ILE A 126 -7.65 0.99 1.86
CA ILE A 126 -8.37 1.40 3.07
C ILE A 126 -7.73 2.63 3.70
N LEU A 127 -6.40 2.77 3.64
CA LEU A 127 -5.73 3.97 4.10
C LEU A 127 -6.08 5.19 3.26
N ALA A 128 -6.21 5.01 1.93
CA ALA A 128 -6.58 6.08 1.02
C ALA A 128 -8.01 6.57 1.27
N MET A 129 -8.94 5.65 1.53
CA MET A 129 -10.37 5.98 1.63
C MET A 129 -10.78 6.39 3.03
N ASP A 130 -10.26 5.79 4.08
CA ASP A 130 -10.61 6.08 5.46
C ASP A 130 -9.48 6.80 6.19
N LYS A 131 -9.59 8.12 6.32
CA LYS A 131 -8.56 8.98 6.89
C LYS A 131 -8.28 8.71 8.37
N LYS A 132 -9.21 8.08 9.10
CA LYS A 132 -9.09 7.92 10.56
C LYS A 132 -7.87 7.09 10.97
N TYR A 133 -7.44 6.14 10.15
CA TYR A 133 -6.33 5.26 10.50
C TYR A 133 -5.00 6.03 10.58
N MET A 134 -4.69 6.81 9.56
CA MET A 134 -3.46 7.61 9.57
C MET A 134 -3.56 8.80 10.54
N ALA A 135 -4.75 9.36 10.69
CA ALA A 135 -4.99 10.45 11.65
C ALA A 135 -4.64 10.05 13.08
N ALA A 136 -4.90 8.78 13.45
CA ALA A 136 -4.55 8.25 14.78
C ALA A 136 -3.05 8.34 15.08
N TYR A 137 -2.20 8.41 14.05
CA TYR A 137 -0.75 8.52 14.18
C TYR A 137 -0.23 9.90 13.74
N GLY A 138 -1.11 10.88 13.64
CA GLY A 138 -0.74 12.26 13.33
C GLY A 138 -0.40 12.52 11.87
N ALA A 139 -0.87 11.67 10.96
CA ALA A 139 -0.63 11.83 9.52
C ALA A 139 -1.95 12.06 8.77
N ASP A 140 -1.88 12.79 7.67
CA ASP A 140 -3.01 13.04 6.79
C ASP A 140 -2.92 12.14 5.57
N ALA A 141 -3.93 11.29 5.38
CA ALA A 141 -4.00 10.39 4.23
C ALA A 141 -3.94 11.15 2.90
N ASP A 142 -4.43 12.38 2.85
CA ASP A 142 -4.44 13.18 1.62
C ASP A 142 -3.11 13.92 1.37
N SER A 143 -2.15 13.84 2.29
CA SER A 143 -0.78 14.32 2.09
C SER A 143 0.10 13.32 1.36
N VAL A 144 -0.37 12.09 1.16
CA VAL A 144 0.29 11.09 0.31
C VAL A 144 0.22 11.58 -1.14
N ALA A 145 1.32 11.49 -1.87
CA ALA A 145 1.40 11.98 -3.24
C ALA A 145 0.49 11.21 -4.20
N ALA A 146 0.42 9.88 -4.03
CA ALA A 146 -0.54 9.02 -4.72
C ALA A 146 -0.56 7.64 -4.05
N TYR A 147 -1.70 6.96 -4.19
CA TYR A 147 -1.87 5.56 -3.81
C TYR A 147 -1.94 4.72 -5.09
N LEU A 148 -1.14 3.66 -5.15
CA LEU A 148 -1.07 2.79 -6.33
C LEU A 148 -1.28 1.31 -5.90
N PRO A 149 -2.50 0.95 -5.47
CA PRO A 149 -2.79 -0.42 -5.05
C PRO A 149 -2.80 -1.38 -6.23
N VAL A 150 -2.18 -2.55 -6.06
CA VAL A 150 -2.13 -3.59 -7.08
C VAL A 150 -3.03 -4.73 -6.65
N SER A 151 -4.09 -4.99 -7.40
CA SER A 151 -5.03 -6.12 -7.23
C SER A 151 -5.55 -6.25 -5.80
N GLY A 152 -5.90 -5.12 -5.17
CA GLY A 152 -6.47 -5.08 -3.84
C GLY A 152 -7.98 -5.26 -3.86
N GLN A 153 -8.55 -5.82 -2.79
CA GLN A 153 -10.00 -5.86 -2.61
C GLN A 153 -10.53 -4.47 -2.24
N THR A 154 -11.63 -4.09 -2.87
CA THR A 154 -12.33 -2.83 -2.55
C THR A 154 -13.59 -3.06 -1.72
N VAL A 155 -13.93 -4.32 -1.49
CA VAL A 155 -14.91 -4.76 -0.48
C VAL A 155 -14.17 -5.13 0.80
N THR A 156 -14.88 -5.46 1.87
CA THR A 156 -14.27 -5.94 3.11
C THR A 156 -13.44 -7.17 2.81
N HIS A 157 -12.16 -7.15 3.17
CA HIS A 157 -11.20 -8.19 2.79
C HIS A 157 -11.65 -9.57 3.26
N PHE A 158 -11.38 -10.61 2.45
CA PHE A 158 -11.86 -11.98 2.74
C PHE A 158 -11.31 -12.52 4.07
N THR A 159 -10.12 -12.13 4.50
CA THR A 159 -9.55 -12.54 5.78
C THR A 159 -10.35 -11.98 6.95
N ILE A 160 -10.81 -10.72 6.83
CA ILE A 160 -11.69 -10.11 7.83
C ILE A 160 -13.01 -10.88 7.92
N ARG A 161 -13.58 -11.25 6.77
CA ARG A 161 -14.81 -12.07 6.71
C ARG A 161 -14.58 -13.45 7.34
N LYS A 162 -13.44 -14.07 7.05
CA LYS A 162 -13.04 -15.36 7.64
C LYS A 162 -12.91 -15.28 9.16
N GLU A 163 -12.30 -14.22 9.68
CA GLU A 163 -12.20 -13.98 11.13
C GLU A 163 -13.55 -13.92 11.82
N ARG A 164 -14.59 -13.51 11.09
CA ARG A 164 -15.97 -13.42 11.58
C ARG A 164 -16.78 -14.69 11.32
N GLY A 165 -16.19 -15.72 10.74
CA GLY A 165 -16.88 -16.96 10.39
C GLY A 165 -17.85 -16.81 9.21
N LEU A 166 -17.69 -15.79 8.37
CA LEU A 166 -18.51 -15.56 7.20
C LEU A 166 -17.97 -16.34 5.98
N PRO A 167 -18.84 -16.66 4.99
CA PRO A 167 -18.39 -17.29 3.74
C PRO A 167 -17.40 -16.37 3.01
N ASP A 168 -16.28 -16.92 2.57
CA ASP A 168 -15.24 -16.16 1.90
C ASP A 168 -15.56 -15.80 0.45
N GLY A 169 -16.49 -16.54 -0.19
CA GLY A 169 -16.93 -16.27 -1.57
C GLY A 169 -17.99 -15.18 -1.71
N ILE A 170 -18.59 -14.68 -0.62
CA ILE A 170 -19.68 -13.71 -0.66
C ILE A 170 -19.15 -12.34 -0.21
N PRO A 171 -19.21 -11.31 -1.07
CA PRO A 171 -18.73 -9.97 -0.68
C PRO A 171 -19.50 -9.39 0.49
N VAL A 172 -18.80 -8.64 1.33
CA VAL A 172 -19.36 -7.84 2.41
C VAL A 172 -18.88 -6.40 2.24
N VAL A 173 -19.79 -5.44 2.37
CA VAL A 173 -19.44 -4.02 2.26
C VAL A 173 -19.84 -3.34 3.58
N ASP A 174 -18.86 -3.12 4.43
CA ASP A 174 -19.03 -2.46 5.72
C ASP A 174 -17.93 -1.39 5.92
N GLU A 175 -17.67 -1.00 7.16
CA GLU A 175 -16.66 0.04 7.45
C GLU A 175 -15.24 -0.33 7.02
N TYR A 176 -14.97 -1.60 6.76
CA TYR A 176 -13.67 -2.09 6.30
C TYR A 176 -13.60 -2.30 4.79
N ALA A 177 -14.65 -1.91 4.08
CA ALA A 177 -14.67 -1.93 2.61
C ALA A 177 -14.23 -0.56 2.08
N PRO A 178 -13.11 -0.47 1.35
CA PRO A 178 -12.68 0.80 0.76
C PRO A 178 -13.79 1.49 -0.04
N VAL A 179 -14.60 0.74 -0.80
CA VAL A 179 -15.68 1.30 -1.60
C VAL A 179 -16.75 2.01 -0.74
N ASN A 180 -16.95 1.55 0.50
CA ASN A 180 -17.91 2.16 1.43
C ASN A 180 -17.40 3.48 2.04
N LYS A 181 -16.14 3.80 1.83
CA LYS A 181 -15.50 5.02 2.33
C LYS A 181 -15.09 5.96 1.19
N ALA A 182 -15.67 5.77 0.01
CA ALA A 182 -15.38 6.61 -1.15
C ALA A 182 -15.65 8.09 -0.85
N ARG A 183 -14.70 8.94 -1.26
CA ARG A 183 -14.72 10.38 -1.01
C ARG A 183 -14.48 11.16 -2.31
N LYS A 184 -15.09 12.32 -2.42
CA LYS A 184 -14.92 13.21 -3.57
C LYS A 184 -13.48 13.73 -3.68
N GLU A 185 -12.90 14.15 -2.54
CA GLU A 185 -11.56 14.73 -2.50
C GLU A 185 -10.60 13.74 -1.83
N THR A 186 -9.62 13.27 -2.59
CA THR A 186 -8.57 12.35 -2.14
C THR A 186 -7.26 12.69 -2.82
N ALA A 187 -6.15 12.10 -2.35
CA ALA A 187 -4.93 12.02 -3.14
C ALA A 187 -5.22 11.21 -4.43
N PRO A 188 -4.40 11.35 -5.47
CA PRO A 188 -4.53 10.52 -6.67
C PRO A 188 -4.56 9.04 -6.32
N LEU A 189 -5.47 8.31 -6.96
CA LEU A 189 -5.64 6.86 -6.78
C LEU A 189 -5.48 6.18 -8.13
N VAL A 190 -4.43 5.37 -8.24
CA VAL A 190 -4.10 4.60 -9.44
C VAL A 190 -4.39 3.14 -9.15
N LEU A 191 -5.55 2.67 -9.57
CA LEU A 191 -5.98 1.28 -9.40
C LEU A 191 -5.31 0.43 -10.48
N ILE A 192 -4.63 -0.65 -10.07
CA ILE A 192 -3.95 -1.55 -11.01
C ILE A 192 -4.44 -2.97 -10.73
N THR A 193 -4.86 -3.68 -11.77
CA THR A 193 -5.25 -5.09 -11.67
C THR A 193 -4.61 -5.91 -12.78
N GLY A 194 -4.58 -7.23 -12.61
CA GLY A 194 -4.33 -8.13 -13.70
C GLY A 194 -5.51 -8.20 -14.65
N ASP A 195 -5.40 -9.09 -15.64
CA ASP A 195 -6.43 -9.34 -16.64
C ASP A 195 -7.70 -9.87 -15.97
N LYS A 196 -8.85 -9.27 -16.25
CA LYS A 196 -10.13 -9.68 -15.65
C LYS A 196 -10.49 -11.14 -15.91
N HIS A 197 -9.94 -11.74 -16.96
CA HIS A 197 -10.18 -13.16 -17.30
C HIS A 197 -9.20 -14.10 -16.57
N LEU A 198 -8.13 -13.59 -15.97
CA LEU A 198 -7.08 -14.39 -15.34
C LEU A 198 -6.93 -14.08 -13.85
N GLU A 199 -7.42 -12.94 -13.39
CA GLU A 199 -7.37 -12.51 -11.98
C GLU A 199 -8.22 -13.40 -11.08
N MET A 200 -8.03 -13.26 -9.77
CA MET A 200 -8.95 -13.84 -8.77
C MET A 200 -10.37 -13.34 -9.04
N ALA A 201 -11.33 -14.18 -8.70
CA ALA A 201 -12.75 -13.89 -8.90
C ALA A 201 -13.13 -12.50 -8.35
N ALA A 202 -13.81 -11.71 -9.18
CA ALA A 202 -14.32 -10.38 -8.86
C ALA A 202 -13.24 -9.31 -8.59
N ARG A 203 -11.96 -9.63 -8.63
CA ARG A 203 -10.92 -8.66 -8.25
C ARG A 203 -10.87 -7.45 -9.18
N TYR A 204 -10.94 -7.67 -10.48
CA TYR A 204 -11.04 -6.58 -11.45
C TYR A 204 -12.34 -5.79 -11.24
N GLU A 205 -13.46 -6.49 -11.14
CA GLU A 205 -14.80 -5.90 -11.02
C GLU A 205 -14.91 -5.04 -9.76
N GLU A 206 -14.30 -5.46 -8.65
CA GLU A 206 -14.27 -4.66 -7.42
C GLU A 206 -13.54 -3.32 -7.63
N ASN A 207 -12.44 -3.34 -8.34
CA ASN A 207 -11.67 -2.12 -8.64
C ASN A 207 -12.44 -1.23 -9.63
N ALA A 208 -13.08 -1.81 -10.62
CA ALA A 208 -13.96 -1.08 -11.54
C ALA A 208 -15.15 -0.44 -10.81
N LEU A 209 -15.71 -1.14 -9.82
CA LEU A 209 -16.77 -0.60 -8.97
C LEU A 209 -16.28 0.63 -8.21
N LEU A 210 -15.13 0.57 -7.57
CA LEU A 210 -14.58 1.71 -6.84
C LEU A 210 -14.33 2.90 -7.76
N GLU A 211 -13.75 2.66 -8.94
CA GLU A 211 -13.56 3.71 -9.93
C GLU A 211 -14.88 4.37 -10.31
N ALA A 212 -15.90 3.57 -10.61
CA ALA A 212 -17.21 4.07 -11.00
C ALA A 212 -17.86 4.90 -9.89
N VAL A 213 -17.80 4.42 -8.65
CA VAL A 213 -18.34 5.13 -7.47
C VAL A 213 -17.63 6.47 -7.27
N LEU A 214 -16.29 6.46 -7.29
CA LEU A 214 -15.51 7.68 -7.11
C LEU A 214 -15.81 8.72 -8.20
N LYS A 215 -15.88 8.30 -9.46
CA LYS A 215 -16.23 9.19 -10.55
C LYS A 215 -17.63 9.75 -10.40
N SER A 216 -18.58 8.92 -9.97
CA SER A 216 -19.99 9.32 -9.81
C SER A 216 -20.18 10.41 -8.74
N ILE A 217 -19.34 10.42 -7.71
CA ILE A 217 -19.39 11.45 -6.65
C ILE A 217 -18.48 12.65 -6.94
N GLY A 218 -17.84 12.68 -8.12
CA GLY A 218 -17.04 13.80 -8.59
C GLY A 218 -15.55 13.76 -8.29
N ASN A 219 -15.02 12.60 -7.88
CA ASN A 219 -13.56 12.45 -7.72
C ASN A 219 -12.91 12.42 -9.10
N LYS A 220 -11.98 13.34 -9.38
CA LYS A 220 -11.32 13.49 -10.67
C LYS A 220 -9.89 12.92 -10.68
N LYS A 221 -9.48 12.25 -9.60
CA LYS A 221 -8.10 11.79 -9.41
C LYS A 221 -7.98 10.27 -9.36
N VAL A 222 -8.93 9.55 -9.94
CA VAL A 222 -8.92 8.09 -10.00
C VAL A 222 -8.71 7.61 -11.43
N THR A 223 -7.81 6.64 -11.59
CA THR A 223 -7.59 5.92 -12.85
C THR A 223 -7.54 4.42 -12.57
N LEU A 224 -7.89 3.61 -13.56
CA LEU A 224 -7.83 2.15 -13.48
C LEU A 224 -7.03 1.62 -14.68
N TYR A 225 -6.05 0.78 -14.38
CA TYR A 225 -5.27 0.07 -15.38
C TYR A 225 -5.48 -1.42 -15.24
N GLU A 226 -5.95 -2.06 -16.30
CA GLU A 226 -6.01 -3.51 -16.42
C GLU A 226 -4.77 -3.98 -17.17
N MET A 227 -3.96 -4.83 -16.54
CA MET A 227 -2.78 -5.42 -17.18
C MET A 227 -3.19 -6.71 -17.89
N GLN A 228 -3.62 -6.58 -19.13
CA GLN A 228 -4.10 -7.72 -19.92
C GLN A 228 -3.01 -8.75 -20.12
N GLY A 229 -3.39 -10.03 -20.01
CA GLY A 229 -2.49 -11.18 -20.15
C GLY A 229 -1.78 -11.60 -18.86
N PHE A 230 -1.98 -10.89 -17.73
CA PHE A 230 -1.33 -11.22 -16.47
C PHE A 230 -2.36 -11.63 -15.42
N ASP A 231 -2.10 -12.73 -14.73
CA ASP A 231 -2.92 -13.18 -13.60
C ASP A 231 -2.57 -12.40 -12.32
N HIS A 232 -3.19 -12.80 -11.19
CA HIS A 232 -3.04 -12.12 -9.91
C HIS A 232 -1.59 -12.05 -9.41
N GLY A 233 -0.80 -13.08 -9.63
CA GLY A 233 0.61 -13.11 -9.23
C GLY A 233 1.52 -12.47 -10.28
N GLN A 234 1.29 -12.79 -11.54
CA GLN A 234 2.09 -12.31 -12.66
C GLN A 234 2.04 -10.79 -12.83
N VAL A 235 0.96 -10.16 -12.39
CA VAL A 235 0.78 -8.71 -12.54
C VAL A 235 1.80 -7.89 -11.73
N LEU A 236 2.43 -8.49 -10.74
CA LEU A 236 3.36 -7.76 -9.84
C LEU A 236 4.46 -7.05 -10.62
N GLY A 237 5.14 -7.73 -11.52
CA GLY A 237 6.23 -7.15 -12.32
C GLY A 237 5.78 -5.96 -13.19
N PRO A 238 4.82 -6.16 -14.09
CA PRO A 238 4.29 -5.06 -14.92
C PRO A 238 3.73 -3.90 -14.10
N ALA A 239 3.02 -4.20 -13.01
CA ALA A 239 2.48 -3.17 -12.12
C ALA A 239 3.59 -2.34 -11.49
N CYS A 240 4.65 -2.98 -10.99
CA CYS A 240 5.78 -2.27 -10.41
C CYS A 240 6.52 -1.39 -11.41
N ARG A 241 6.60 -1.80 -12.68
CA ARG A 241 7.15 -0.96 -13.74
C ARG A 241 6.29 0.28 -13.99
N LEU A 242 4.97 0.12 -14.01
CA LEU A 242 4.04 1.24 -14.12
C LEU A 242 4.18 2.18 -12.92
N ILE A 243 4.27 1.63 -11.72
CA ILE A 243 4.47 2.40 -10.47
C ILE A 243 5.78 3.19 -10.53
N ALA A 244 6.88 2.54 -10.91
CA ALA A 244 8.18 3.21 -11.04
C ALA A 244 8.11 4.38 -12.01
N ASP A 245 7.49 4.17 -13.16
CA ASP A 245 7.32 5.20 -14.18
C ASP A 245 6.47 6.38 -13.66
N TYR A 246 5.36 6.07 -13.00
CA TYR A 246 4.49 7.09 -12.39
C TYR A 246 5.26 7.94 -11.38
N VAL A 247 6.00 7.31 -10.47
CA VAL A 247 6.75 8.00 -9.41
C VAL A 247 7.85 8.88 -10.02
N LYS A 248 8.57 8.38 -11.03
CA LYS A 248 9.63 9.16 -11.69
C LYS A 248 9.10 10.37 -12.44
N ARG A 249 7.87 10.31 -12.95
CA ARG A 249 7.24 11.41 -13.69
C ARG A 249 6.47 12.38 -12.80
N PHE A 250 6.27 12.05 -11.56
CA PHE A 250 5.53 12.89 -10.62
C PHE A 250 6.30 14.18 -10.33
N LYS A 251 5.59 15.34 -10.36
CA LYS A 251 6.19 16.66 -10.16
C LYS A 251 5.66 17.36 -8.92
#